data_221343fa0e3704a322d16b8c09ac7df3
#
_entry.id   221343fa0e3704a322d16b8c09ac7df3
#
_cell.length_a   1.000
_cell.length_b   1.000
_cell.length_c   1.000
_cell.angle_alpha   90.00
_cell.angle_beta   90.00
_cell.angle_gamma   90.00
#
_symmetry.space_group_name_H-M   'P 1'
#
loop_
_entity.id
_entity.type
_entity.pdbx_description
1 polymer ?
#
loop_
_entity_poly.entity_id
_entity_poly.type
_entity_poly.pdbx_seq_one_letter_code
_entity_poly.pdbx_strand_id
1 'polypeptide(L)'
;GYYELPGLLQRKDELFTNEYGQATVSTGIWDNIAVAFVARHGGDHSIPPNAINYRANIRALADLGAASVFAVNVVGSMVPERGPGSLFVLDDFIEFTQGRQCTFFDRPGEVTHTDMTAIYDPELRAILIRAAELEDQEVSNTGTYVCTNGPRFETPAEIRMYTQFGAHVVGMTGYPEVALAREAGLRYASIAVVSNLAAGITD
;
A
#
# COMPACT_ATOMS: atom_id res chain seq x y z
N GLY A 1 10.58 1.10 1.91
CA GLY A 1 9.90 0.07 1.14
C GLY A 1 10.87 -1.01 0.69
N TYR A 2 10.36 -2.14 0.28
CA TYR A 2 11.17 -3.18 -0.37
C TYR A 2 11.43 -2.76 -1.81
N TYR A 3 12.68 -2.86 -2.26
CA TYR A 3 13.11 -2.63 -3.64
C TYR A 3 13.33 -3.94 -4.39
N GLU A 4 13.50 -5.01 -3.66
CA GLU A 4 13.66 -6.37 -4.14
C GLU A 4 12.85 -7.33 -3.28
N LEU A 5 12.44 -8.45 -3.84
CA LEU A 5 11.87 -9.56 -3.10
C LEU A 5 12.98 -10.63 -2.92
N PRO A 6 13.58 -10.74 -1.72
CA PRO A 6 14.62 -11.73 -1.48
C PRO A 6 14.08 -13.15 -1.71
N GLY A 7 14.88 -14.01 -2.33
CA GLY A 7 14.49 -15.40 -2.59
C GLY A 7 13.61 -15.61 -3.82
N LEU A 8 13.33 -14.57 -4.60
CA LEU A 8 12.61 -14.71 -5.87
C LEU A 8 13.49 -15.47 -6.88
N LEU A 9 13.11 -16.71 -7.19
CA LEU A 9 13.79 -17.56 -8.16
C LEU A 9 13.30 -17.25 -9.57
N GLN A 10 14.15 -17.50 -10.58
CA GLN A 10 13.85 -17.28 -12.00
C GLN A 10 13.36 -15.84 -12.28
N ARG A 11 13.89 -14.88 -11.54
CA ARG A 11 13.51 -13.47 -11.63
C ARG A 11 13.69 -12.95 -13.05
N LYS A 12 12.66 -12.25 -13.52
CA LYS A 12 12.67 -11.45 -14.74
C LYS A 12 12.14 -10.08 -14.42
N ASP A 13 12.88 -9.04 -14.77
CA ASP A 13 12.44 -7.66 -14.66
C ASP A 13 11.99 -7.19 -16.05
N GLU A 14 10.71 -6.86 -16.17
CA GLU A 14 10.08 -6.51 -17.44
C GLU A 14 9.36 -5.17 -17.33
N LEU A 15 9.43 -4.38 -18.39
CA LEU A 15 8.69 -3.13 -18.51
C LEU A 15 7.37 -3.42 -19.22
N PHE A 16 6.29 -3.38 -18.44
CA PHE A 16 4.93 -3.50 -18.96
C PHE A 16 4.41 -2.15 -19.42
N THR A 17 3.83 -2.10 -20.61
CA THR A 17 3.17 -0.89 -21.13
C THR A 17 1.68 -1.17 -21.26
N ASN A 18 0.86 -0.31 -20.68
CA ASN A 18 -0.60 -0.37 -20.77
C ASN A 18 -1.17 1.02 -21.06
N GLU A 19 -2.49 1.16 -21.14
CA GLU A 19 -3.16 2.43 -21.47
C GLU A 19 -2.91 3.56 -20.45
N TYR A 20 -2.43 3.23 -19.25
CA TYR A 20 -2.11 4.20 -18.19
C TYR A 20 -0.62 4.55 -18.13
N GLY A 21 0.21 3.92 -18.94
CA GLY A 21 1.65 4.16 -19.00
C GLY A 21 2.49 2.90 -18.77
N GLN A 22 3.63 3.07 -18.12
CA GLN A 22 4.62 2.02 -17.92
C GLN A 22 4.74 1.62 -16.46
N ALA A 23 4.92 0.32 -16.22
CA ALA A 23 5.21 -0.26 -14.92
C ALA A 23 6.36 -1.26 -15.04
N THR A 24 7.37 -1.15 -14.19
CA THR A 24 8.41 -2.17 -14.07
C THR A 24 7.94 -3.22 -13.06
N VAL A 25 7.88 -4.47 -13.50
CA VAL A 25 7.43 -5.61 -12.68
C VAL A 25 8.51 -6.69 -12.70
N SER A 26 8.89 -7.15 -11.50
CA SER A 26 9.73 -8.33 -11.34
C SER A 26 8.82 -9.55 -11.18
N THR A 27 8.91 -10.50 -12.09
CA THR A 27 8.18 -11.78 -11.99
C THR A 27 9.13 -12.91 -11.63
N GLY A 28 8.61 -13.96 -11.00
CA GLY A 28 9.40 -15.13 -10.65
C GLY A 28 8.62 -16.13 -9.79
N ILE A 29 9.36 -17.05 -9.19
CA ILE A 29 8.82 -18.05 -8.29
C ILE A 29 9.37 -17.81 -6.88
N TRP A 30 8.48 -17.71 -5.92
CA TRP A 30 8.81 -17.60 -4.50
C TRP A 30 8.09 -18.72 -3.74
N ASP A 31 8.86 -19.62 -3.14
CA ASP A 31 8.33 -20.80 -2.43
C ASP A 31 7.28 -21.59 -3.26
N ASN A 32 7.63 -21.89 -4.53
CA ASN A 32 6.76 -22.56 -5.51
C ASN A 32 5.49 -21.81 -5.94
N ILE A 33 5.35 -20.55 -5.56
CA ILE A 33 4.25 -19.67 -5.96
C ILE A 33 4.73 -18.69 -7.01
N ALA A 34 3.98 -18.54 -8.10
CA ALA A 34 4.24 -17.49 -9.08
C ALA A 34 3.93 -16.12 -8.46
N VAL A 35 4.90 -15.22 -8.49
CA VAL A 35 4.82 -13.90 -7.87
C VAL A 35 5.20 -12.82 -8.87
N ALA A 36 4.45 -11.73 -8.83
CA ALA A 36 4.81 -10.46 -9.47
C ALA A 36 5.06 -9.39 -8.39
N PHE A 37 6.19 -8.69 -8.48
CA PHE A 37 6.60 -7.69 -7.51
C PHE A 37 6.79 -6.33 -8.18
N VAL A 38 6.22 -5.28 -7.59
CA VAL A 38 6.37 -3.89 -8.02
C VAL A 38 7.08 -3.09 -6.94
N ALA A 39 8.30 -2.61 -7.25
CA ALA A 39 8.98 -1.60 -6.44
C ALA A 39 8.41 -0.23 -6.81
N ARG A 40 7.34 0.22 -6.13
CA ARG A 40 6.56 1.40 -6.54
C ARG A 40 7.37 2.71 -6.57
N HIS A 41 8.44 2.79 -5.80
CA HIS A 41 9.37 3.93 -5.79
C HIS A 41 10.54 3.81 -6.79
N GLY A 42 10.52 2.80 -7.68
CA GLY A 42 11.68 2.40 -8.48
C GLY A 42 12.67 1.55 -7.67
N GLY A 43 13.53 0.82 -8.36
CA GLY A 43 14.55 -0.02 -7.72
C GLY A 43 15.63 0.76 -6.95
N ASP A 44 15.78 2.04 -7.26
CA ASP A 44 16.74 2.98 -6.69
C ASP A 44 16.11 4.07 -5.80
N HIS A 45 14.81 3.94 -5.48
CA HIS A 45 14.03 4.94 -4.73
C HIS A 45 13.96 6.33 -5.40
N SER A 46 13.98 6.38 -6.72
CA SER A 46 13.98 7.64 -7.48
C SER A 46 12.58 8.25 -7.69
N ILE A 47 11.51 7.50 -7.46
CA ILE A 47 10.13 7.93 -7.71
C ILE A 47 9.48 8.40 -6.40
N PRO A 48 9.21 9.71 -6.22
CA PRO A 48 8.53 10.21 -5.04
C PRO A 48 7.05 9.78 -5.01
N PRO A 49 6.41 9.73 -3.83
CA PRO A 49 5.05 9.17 -3.66
C PRO A 49 3.99 9.77 -4.58
N ASN A 50 4.07 11.08 -4.83
CA ASN A 50 3.13 11.82 -5.67
C ASN A 50 3.38 11.67 -7.18
N ALA A 51 4.50 11.06 -7.58
CA ALA A 51 4.85 10.81 -8.99
C ALA A 51 4.71 9.32 -9.39
N ILE A 52 4.34 8.45 -8.46
CA ILE A 52 4.11 7.03 -8.76
C ILE A 52 2.92 6.89 -9.71
N ASN A 53 3.10 6.09 -10.77
CA ASN A 53 2.00 5.74 -11.66
C ASN A 53 1.24 4.51 -11.11
N TYR A 54 0.36 4.76 -10.13
CA TYR A 54 -0.41 3.70 -9.48
C TYR A 54 -1.31 2.95 -10.45
N ARG A 55 -1.91 3.65 -11.45
CA ARG A 55 -2.78 3.01 -12.45
C ARG A 55 -2.00 2.03 -13.31
N ALA A 56 -0.85 2.42 -13.82
CA ALA A 56 -0.02 1.53 -14.63
C ALA A 56 0.45 0.31 -13.82
N ASN A 57 0.82 0.51 -12.55
CA ASN A 57 1.29 -0.55 -11.67
C ASN A 57 0.19 -1.59 -11.38
N ILE A 58 -0.98 -1.15 -10.96
CA ILE A 58 -2.11 -2.05 -10.63
C ILE A 58 -2.63 -2.74 -11.89
N ARG A 59 -2.72 -2.02 -13.01
CA ARG A 59 -3.13 -2.59 -14.28
C ARG A 59 -2.17 -3.69 -14.75
N ALA A 60 -0.86 -3.48 -14.63
CA ALA A 60 0.14 -4.49 -14.97
C ALA A 60 -0.02 -5.78 -14.13
N LEU A 61 -0.29 -5.64 -12.81
CA LEU A 61 -0.55 -6.80 -11.95
C LEU A 61 -1.84 -7.54 -12.36
N ALA A 62 -2.89 -6.82 -12.69
CA ALA A 62 -4.16 -7.41 -13.16
C ALA A 62 -3.97 -8.13 -14.50
N ASP A 63 -3.27 -7.53 -15.46
CA ASP A 63 -2.99 -8.11 -16.78
C ASP A 63 -2.10 -9.37 -16.69
N LEU A 64 -1.23 -9.45 -15.69
CA LEU A 64 -0.46 -10.65 -15.36
C LEU A 64 -1.29 -11.75 -14.69
N GLY A 65 -2.57 -11.52 -14.42
CA GLY A 65 -3.46 -12.49 -13.78
C GLY A 65 -3.28 -12.63 -12.28
N ALA A 66 -2.73 -11.63 -11.60
CA ALA A 66 -2.68 -11.63 -10.15
C ALA A 66 -4.11 -11.73 -9.57
N ALA A 67 -4.30 -12.59 -8.58
CA ALA A 67 -5.57 -12.72 -7.86
C ALA A 67 -5.59 -11.88 -6.58
N SER A 68 -4.42 -11.63 -6.01
CA SER A 68 -4.25 -10.99 -4.71
C SER A 68 -3.02 -10.10 -4.68
N VAL A 69 -3.10 -9.03 -3.92
CA VAL A 69 -1.99 -8.09 -3.68
C VAL A 69 -1.71 -8.02 -2.19
N PHE A 70 -0.49 -8.27 -1.79
CA PHE A 70 0.04 -7.97 -0.47
C PHE A 70 0.94 -6.74 -0.57
N ALA A 71 0.55 -5.66 0.08
CA ALA A 71 1.32 -4.43 0.08
C ALA A 71 2.06 -4.23 1.41
N VAL A 72 3.24 -3.64 1.33
CA VAL A 72 4.01 -3.18 2.50
C VAL A 72 4.11 -1.66 2.45
N ASN A 73 3.65 -1.00 3.51
CA ASN A 73 3.75 0.43 3.67
C ASN A 73 4.66 0.77 4.85
N VAL A 74 5.66 1.63 4.63
CA VAL A 74 6.45 2.23 5.71
C VAL A 74 5.72 3.48 6.18
N VAL A 75 5.49 3.60 7.50
CA VAL A 75 4.57 4.58 8.07
C VAL A 75 5.14 5.27 9.31
N GLY A 76 4.58 6.45 9.62
CA GLY A 76 4.67 7.06 10.94
C GLY A 76 3.52 6.57 11.82
N SER A 77 3.80 6.21 13.07
CA SER A 77 2.77 5.82 14.04
C SER A 77 2.22 7.02 14.79
N MET A 78 0.90 7.07 14.94
CA MET A 78 0.18 8.02 15.81
C MET A 78 -0.22 7.39 17.14
N VAL A 79 0.16 6.13 17.38
CA VAL A 79 -0.07 5.38 18.62
C VAL A 79 1.24 5.37 19.40
N PRO A 80 1.35 6.07 20.56
CA PRO A 80 2.63 6.22 21.28
C PRO A 80 3.29 4.89 21.65
N GLU A 81 2.49 3.88 22.02
CA GLU A 81 2.95 2.56 22.44
C GLU A 81 3.40 1.67 21.27
N ARG A 82 3.19 2.11 20.03
CA ARG A 82 3.54 1.41 18.80
C ARG A 82 4.63 2.16 18.03
N GLY A 83 5.83 2.14 18.58
CA GLY A 83 7.02 2.80 18.01
C GLY A 83 7.64 2.04 16.83
N PRO A 84 8.85 2.47 16.40
CA PRO A 84 9.59 1.84 15.29
C PRO A 84 9.71 0.32 15.44
N GLY A 85 9.46 -0.40 14.35
CA GLY A 85 9.44 -1.85 14.30
C GLY A 85 8.05 -2.46 14.55
N SER A 86 7.08 -1.70 15.08
CA SER A 86 5.71 -2.19 15.23
C SER A 86 5.04 -2.43 13.89
N LEU A 87 4.12 -3.40 13.87
CA LEU A 87 3.38 -3.81 12.69
C LEU A 87 1.88 -3.57 12.89
N PHE A 88 1.20 -3.12 11.81
CA PHE A 88 -0.26 -3.04 11.75
C PHE A 88 -0.75 -3.76 10.50
N VAL A 89 -1.74 -4.63 10.63
CA VAL A 89 -2.49 -5.13 9.47
C VAL A 89 -3.67 -4.19 9.25
N LEU A 90 -3.61 -3.43 8.15
CA LEU A 90 -4.57 -2.37 7.88
C LEU A 90 -5.98 -2.92 7.64
N ASP A 91 -6.99 -2.22 8.11
CA ASP A 91 -8.41 -2.56 7.94
C ASP A 91 -9.23 -1.43 7.30
N ASP A 92 -8.74 -0.19 7.35
CA ASP A 92 -9.40 0.94 6.73
C ASP A 92 -8.41 2.05 6.36
N PHE A 93 -8.85 3.05 5.60
CA PHE A 93 -8.03 4.20 5.27
C PHE A 93 -8.85 5.51 5.26
N ILE A 94 -8.14 6.62 5.44
CA ILE A 94 -8.64 7.98 5.26
C ILE A 94 -7.77 8.65 4.19
N GLU A 95 -8.39 9.24 3.18
CA GLU A 95 -7.70 9.86 2.06
C GLU A 95 -7.55 11.38 2.27
N PHE A 96 -6.31 11.86 2.23
CA PHE A 96 -5.90 13.27 2.25
C PHE A 96 -4.95 13.61 1.10
N THR A 97 -5.04 12.90 -0.01
CA THR A 97 -4.24 13.19 -1.20
C THR A 97 -4.95 14.19 -2.12
N GLN A 98 -4.21 14.79 -3.05
CA GLN A 98 -4.75 15.70 -4.04
C GLN A 98 -4.08 15.48 -5.40
N GLY A 99 -4.86 15.59 -6.48
CA GLY A 99 -4.34 15.56 -7.84
C GLY A 99 -3.82 14.19 -8.31
N ARG A 100 -4.06 13.11 -7.57
CA ARG A 100 -3.72 11.76 -7.99
C ARG A 100 -4.76 11.19 -8.94
N GLN A 101 -4.30 10.40 -9.92
CA GLN A 101 -5.17 9.59 -10.75
C GLN A 101 -5.65 8.39 -9.93
N CYS A 102 -6.88 8.44 -9.43
CA CYS A 102 -7.37 7.54 -8.39
C CYS A 102 -8.46 6.56 -8.84
N THR A 103 -8.77 6.52 -10.13
CA THR A 103 -9.76 5.60 -10.69
C THR A 103 -9.38 5.19 -12.11
N PHE A 104 -9.87 4.03 -12.54
CA PHE A 104 -9.83 3.58 -13.94
C PHE A 104 -11.04 4.07 -14.73
N PHE A 105 -12.09 4.59 -14.08
CA PHE A 105 -13.37 5.00 -14.67
C PHE A 105 -13.45 6.53 -14.78
N ASP A 106 -12.49 7.15 -15.49
CA ASP A 106 -12.37 8.61 -15.62
C ASP A 106 -12.81 9.15 -16.99
N ARG A 107 -13.38 8.31 -17.86
CA ARG A 107 -13.83 8.72 -19.19
C ARG A 107 -15.29 9.20 -19.15
N PRO A 108 -15.63 10.27 -19.90
CA PRO A 108 -17.02 10.71 -20.03
C PRO A 108 -17.93 9.57 -20.51
N GLY A 109 -19.01 9.33 -19.77
CA GLY A 109 -19.96 8.25 -20.05
C GLY A 109 -19.67 6.93 -19.30
N GLU A 110 -18.53 6.79 -18.67
CA GLU A 110 -18.21 5.69 -17.78
C GLU A 110 -18.41 6.13 -16.32
N VAL A 111 -19.55 5.81 -15.73
CA VAL A 111 -19.82 6.13 -14.32
C VAL A 111 -19.87 4.84 -13.52
N THR A 112 -18.87 4.65 -12.65
CA THR A 112 -18.81 3.51 -11.75
C THR A 112 -18.58 4.00 -10.32
N HIS A 113 -19.44 3.58 -9.39
CA HIS A 113 -19.27 3.84 -7.97
C HIS A 113 -18.77 2.56 -7.31
N THR A 114 -17.49 2.54 -6.97
CA THR A 114 -16.83 1.38 -6.38
C THR A 114 -17.12 1.33 -4.88
N ASP A 115 -17.67 0.20 -4.41
CA ASP A 115 -17.89 -0.02 -2.98
C ASP A 115 -16.54 -0.24 -2.26
N MET A 116 -16.28 0.64 -1.29
CA MET A 116 -15.07 0.61 -0.44
C MET A 116 -15.33 -0.05 0.93
N THR A 117 -16.53 -0.56 1.18
CA THR A 117 -16.79 -1.36 2.39
C THR A 117 -15.90 -2.61 2.39
N ALA A 118 -15.22 -2.87 3.49
CA ALA A 118 -14.24 -3.97 3.60
C ALA A 118 -13.21 -3.95 2.45
N ILE A 119 -12.59 -2.79 2.23
CA ILE A 119 -11.61 -2.58 1.14
C ILE A 119 -10.37 -3.47 1.29
N TYR A 120 -9.92 -3.72 2.50
CA TYR A 120 -8.88 -4.71 2.79
C TYR A 120 -9.52 -6.09 2.99
N ASP A 121 -9.13 -7.05 2.15
CA ASP A 121 -9.72 -8.39 2.13
C ASP A 121 -9.53 -9.11 3.47
N PRO A 122 -10.60 -9.59 4.13
CA PRO A 122 -10.51 -10.17 5.46
C PRO A 122 -9.73 -11.49 5.52
N GLU A 123 -9.75 -12.30 4.46
CA GLU A 123 -8.98 -13.55 4.42
C GLU A 123 -7.49 -13.27 4.23
N LEU A 124 -7.13 -12.33 3.35
CA LEU A 124 -5.73 -11.93 3.18
C LEU A 124 -5.18 -11.24 4.43
N ARG A 125 -6.00 -10.45 5.13
CA ARG A 125 -5.63 -9.88 6.44
C ARG A 125 -5.36 -10.97 7.46
N ALA A 126 -6.22 -11.99 7.53
CA ALA A 126 -6.02 -13.13 8.44
C ALA A 126 -4.71 -13.88 8.13
N ILE A 127 -4.35 -14.01 6.86
CA ILE A 127 -3.06 -14.60 6.44
C ILE A 127 -1.89 -13.77 6.99
N LEU A 128 -1.92 -12.44 6.87
CA LEU A 128 -0.86 -11.57 7.38
C LEU A 128 -0.73 -11.64 8.90
N ILE A 129 -1.85 -11.67 9.63
CA ILE A 129 -1.87 -11.82 11.09
C ILE A 129 -1.26 -13.16 11.48
N ARG A 130 -1.71 -14.24 10.84
CA ARG A 130 -1.18 -15.59 11.11
C ARG A 130 0.32 -15.71 10.79
N ALA A 131 0.78 -15.09 9.70
CA ALA A 131 2.20 -15.07 9.35
C ALA A 131 3.04 -14.35 10.43
N ALA A 132 2.56 -13.22 10.94
CA ALA A 132 3.23 -12.49 12.03
C ALA A 132 3.32 -13.37 13.31
N GLU A 133 2.24 -14.07 13.67
CA GLU A 133 2.23 -15.00 14.80
C GLU A 133 3.26 -16.14 14.65
N LEU A 134 3.38 -16.70 13.45
CA LEU A 134 4.34 -17.78 13.16
C LEU A 134 5.81 -17.33 13.26
N GLU A 135 6.06 -16.04 13.03
CA GLU A 135 7.38 -15.41 13.14
C GLU A 135 7.61 -14.73 14.50
N ASP A 136 6.76 -15.02 15.50
CA ASP A 136 6.80 -14.39 16.83
C ASP A 136 6.83 -12.86 16.79
N GLN A 137 6.18 -12.26 15.77
CA GLN A 137 6.07 -10.83 15.62
C GLN A 137 4.75 -10.32 16.21
N GLU A 138 4.86 -9.34 17.12
CA GLU A 138 3.67 -8.64 17.61
C GLU A 138 3.08 -7.75 16.54
N VAL A 139 1.81 -7.96 16.20
CA VAL A 139 1.10 -7.19 15.19
C VAL A 139 -0.23 -6.65 15.73
N SER A 140 -0.55 -5.40 15.40
CA SER A 140 -1.89 -4.86 15.61
C SER A 140 -2.82 -5.38 14.52
N ASN A 141 -3.90 -6.07 14.92
CA ASN A 141 -4.85 -6.70 14.00
C ASN A 141 -5.72 -5.69 13.24
N THR A 142 -5.70 -4.43 13.65
CA THR A 142 -6.44 -3.32 13.04
C THR A 142 -5.54 -2.12 12.91
N GLY A 143 -5.80 -1.27 11.92
CA GLY A 143 -5.09 -0.02 11.76
C GLY A 143 -5.69 0.83 10.65
N THR A 144 -6.31 1.95 11.00
CA THR A 144 -6.76 2.93 10.04
C THR A 144 -5.56 3.74 9.55
N TYR A 145 -5.36 3.73 8.24
CA TYR A 145 -4.24 4.37 7.57
C TYR A 145 -4.66 5.72 6.98
N VAL A 146 -3.99 6.82 7.34
CA VAL A 146 -4.12 8.08 6.61
C VAL A 146 -3.12 8.13 5.47
N CYS A 147 -3.61 8.41 4.26
CA CYS A 147 -2.78 8.64 3.10
C CYS A 147 -2.63 10.14 2.81
N THR A 148 -1.41 10.64 2.82
CA THR A 148 -1.08 12.02 2.47
C THR A 148 -0.32 12.07 1.15
N ASN A 149 -0.21 13.27 0.56
CA ASN A 149 0.46 13.41 -0.72
C ASN A 149 1.97 13.15 -0.66
N GLY A 150 2.62 13.57 0.43
CA GLY A 150 4.08 13.69 0.41
C GLY A 150 4.59 14.69 -0.67
N PRO A 151 5.92 14.78 -0.88
CA PRO A 151 6.96 14.08 -0.14
C PRO A 151 7.30 14.71 1.23
N ARG A 152 6.69 15.86 1.61
CA ARG A 152 6.88 16.44 2.94
C ARG A 152 6.20 15.58 4.00
N PHE A 153 6.78 15.53 5.18
CA PHE A 153 6.10 14.98 6.35
C PHE A 153 5.00 15.91 6.86
N GLU A 154 4.11 15.36 7.65
CA GLU A 154 2.99 16.03 8.28
C GLU A 154 3.47 16.96 9.39
N THR A 155 2.70 18.02 9.64
CA THR A 155 2.90 18.88 10.83
C THR A 155 2.27 18.23 12.07
N PRO A 156 2.70 18.61 13.29
CA PRO A 156 2.06 18.15 14.52
C PRO A 156 0.55 18.47 14.59
N ALA A 157 0.12 19.55 13.94
CA ALA A 157 -1.30 19.92 13.86
C ALA A 157 -2.10 18.98 12.97
N GLU A 158 -1.53 18.59 11.80
CA GLU A 158 -2.12 17.58 10.91
C GLU A 158 -2.23 16.23 11.64
N ILE A 159 -1.18 15.81 12.32
CA ILE A 159 -1.17 14.55 13.08
C ILE A 159 -2.25 14.55 14.17
N ARG A 160 -2.38 15.62 14.96
CA ARG A 160 -3.47 15.72 15.94
C ARG A 160 -4.85 15.63 15.30
N MET A 161 -5.05 16.24 14.14
CA MET A 161 -6.31 16.14 13.39
C MET A 161 -6.59 14.69 12.96
N TYR A 162 -5.62 14.01 12.38
CA TYR A 162 -5.78 12.62 11.93
C TYR A 162 -6.07 11.67 13.08
N THR A 163 -5.40 11.86 14.21
CA THR A 163 -5.66 11.09 15.45
C THR A 163 -7.10 11.27 15.92
N GLN A 164 -7.64 12.50 15.86
CA GLN A 164 -9.05 12.77 16.20
C GLN A 164 -10.04 12.08 15.25
N PHE A 165 -9.66 11.83 14.00
CA PHE A 165 -10.45 11.05 13.05
C PHE A 165 -10.32 9.53 13.23
N GLY A 166 -9.58 9.07 14.23
CA GLY A 166 -9.40 7.66 14.55
C GLY A 166 -8.31 6.97 13.75
N ALA A 167 -7.41 7.72 13.12
CA ALA A 167 -6.28 7.15 12.41
C ALA A 167 -5.18 6.66 13.37
N HIS A 168 -4.51 5.59 12.98
CA HIS A 168 -3.44 4.93 13.74
C HIS A 168 -2.07 5.17 13.13
N VAL A 169 -1.99 5.19 11.80
CA VAL A 169 -0.73 5.33 11.08
C VAL A 169 -0.89 6.28 9.88
N VAL A 170 0.20 6.94 9.51
CA VAL A 170 0.24 7.86 8.37
C VAL A 170 1.33 7.45 7.39
N GLY A 171 1.01 7.52 6.11
CA GLY A 171 1.96 7.27 5.02
C GLY A 171 1.50 7.91 3.72
N MET A 172 2.16 7.58 2.60
CA MET A 172 2.03 8.35 1.38
C MET A 172 1.62 7.52 0.15
N THR A 173 1.46 6.18 0.28
CA THR A 173 1.36 5.29 -0.89
C THR A 173 0.20 4.29 -0.87
N GLY A 174 -0.52 4.15 0.24
CA GLY A 174 -1.62 3.18 0.34
C GLY A 174 -2.81 3.54 -0.54
N TYR A 175 -3.04 4.84 -0.78
CA TYR A 175 -4.04 5.34 -1.71
C TYR A 175 -3.35 6.13 -2.85
N PRO A 176 -3.77 5.99 -4.11
CA PRO A 176 -4.95 5.28 -4.61
C PRO A 176 -4.74 3.78 -4.87
N GLU A 177 -3.61 3.19 -4.48
CA GLU A 177 -3.27 1.80 -4.81
C GLU A 177 -4.37 0.81 -4.41
N VAL A 178 -4.85 0.88 -3.16
CA VAL A 178 -5.90 0.00 -2.65
C VAL A 178 -7.24 0.17 -3.39
N ALA A 179 -7.61 1.40 -3.72
CA ALA A 179 -8.84 1.69 -4.46
C ALA A 179 -8.77 1.18 -5.90
N LEU A 180 -7.64 1.40 -6.58
CA LEU A 180 -7.38 0.88 -7.93
C LEU A 180 -7.33 -0.65 -7.95
N ALA A 181 -6.77 -1.30 -6.93
CA ALA A 181 -6.79 -2.75 -6.81
C ALA A 181 -8.24 -3.28 -6.73
N ARG A 182 -9.09 -2.61 -5.94
CA ARG A 182 -10.53 -2.94 -5.86
C ARG A 182 -11.24 -2.78 -7.19
N GLU A 183 -11.02 -1.69 -7.92
CA GLU A 183 -11.60 -1.46 -9.25
C GLU A 183 -11.13 -2.50 -10.28
N ALA A 184 -9.88 -2.97 -10.17
CA ALA A 184 -9.32 -4.01 -11.02
C ALA A 184 -9.75 -5.44 -10.62
N GLY A 185 -10.57 -5.60 -9.56
CA GLY A 185 -11.03 -6.90 -9.08
C GLY A 185 -9.96 -7.70 -8.31
N LEU A 186 -8.88 -7.06 -7.89
CA LEU A 186 -7.83 -7.68 -7.09
C LEU A 186 -8.19 -7.67 -5.60
N ARG A 187 -8.00 -8.80 -4.93
CA ARG A 187 -8.06 -8.87 -3.48
C ARG A 187 -6.82 -8.16 -2.92
N TYR A 188 -6.97 -7.33 -1.89
CA TYR A 188 -5.87 -6.51 -1.39
C TYR A 188 -5.78 -6.56 0.14
N ALA A 189 -4.58 -6.76 0.66
CA ALA A 189 -4.25 -6.56 2.06
C ALA A 189 -2.93 -5.81 2.19
N SER A 190 -2.77 -5.11 3.30
CA SER A 190 -1.55 -4.34 3.56
C SER A 190 -1.08 -4.50 4.99
N ILE A 191 0.24 -4.64 5.13
CA ILE A 191 0.93 -4.53 6.41
C ILE A 191 1.70 -3.20 6.44
N ALA A 192 1.48 -2.43 7.50
CA ALA A 192 2.22 -1.21 7.76
C ALA A 192 3.35 -1.48 8.75
N VAL A 193 4.57 -1.06 8.40
CA VAL A 193 5.78 -1.17 9.21
C VAL A 193 6.11 0.22 9.73
N VAL A 194 6.10 0.39 11.03
CA VAL A 194 6.39 1.67 11.66
C VAL A 194 7.89 1.95 11.59
N SER A 195 8.28 3.06 10.97
CA SER A 195 9.67 3.55 10.92
C SER A 195 9.97 4.60 11.98
N ASN A 196 8.95 5.36 12.37
CA ASN A 196 9.06 6.48 13.33
C ASN A 196 7.69 6.75 13.98
N LEU A 197 7.70 7.44 15.10
CA LEU A 197 6.50 8.09 15.61
C LEU A 197 6.21 9.33 14.75
N ALA A 198 4.93 9.60 14.47
CA ALA A 198 4.52 10.75 13.69
C ALA A 198 4.80 12.06 14.43
N ALA A 199 4.85 13.18 13.72
CA ALA A 199 5.24 14.48 14.27
C ALA A 199 4.40 14.88 15.49
N GLY A 200 5.04 15.14 16.63
CA GLY A 200 4.40 15.58 17.86
C GLY A 200 3.71 14.48 18.67
N ILE A 201 3.95 13.19 18.37
CA ILE A 201 3.44 12.06 19.17
C ILE A 201 4.35 11.75 20.36
N THR A 202 5.65 11.97 20.23
CA THR A 202 6.56 11.98 21.39
C THR A 202 7.10 13.38 21.61
N ASP A 203 7.45 13.66 22.85
CA ASP A 203 8.03 14.92 23.30
C ASP A 203 9.29 15.34 22.55
#